data_37e35a169e1b8a2af2dbe153ed81422c
#
_entry.id   37e35a169e1b8a2af2dbe153ed81422c
#
_cell.length_a   1.000
_cell.length_b   1.000
_cell.length_c   1.000
_cell.angle_alpha   90.00
_cell.angle_beta   90.00
_cell.angle_gamma   90.00
#
_symmetry.space_group_name_H-M   'P 1'
#
loop_
_entity.id
_entity.type
_entity.pdbx_description
1 polymer ?
#
loop_
_entity_poly.entity_id
_entity_poly.type
_entity_poly.pdbx_seq_one_letter_code
_entity_poly.pdbx_strand_id
1 'polypeptide(L)'
;MIENNANPAPPDLKPGHTKTDSASCRDDRFKTLLGATAWARLPKAIQRRFSKRLLGDASLAYQGRVTQMRMNPVGRALAFALRALGAPLPFDRTSVGRSAVVTVTEDAATGGQYWIRQYGRAAGFPQMVGSSKRFAGPTGLEEYIGFGIGISLRLKSTSTGLYFISDRYFMKLGQRRISLPRWVCPGGLVAGHEELGGGQFRFTLELAHPLFGELIWQDAVFHDAEIVGGLPS
;
A
#
# COMPACT_ATOMS: atom_id res chain seq x y z
N MET A 1 22.39 -22.57 51.35
CA MET A 1 23.22 -22.31 50.15
C MET A 1 22.25 -22.11 48.99
N ILE A 2 22.02 -20.88 48.59
CA ILE A 2 21.18 -20.55 47.45
C ILE A 2 22.16 -20.08 46.36
N GLU A 3 22.35 -20.89 45.33
CA GLU A 3 23.17 -20.52 44.18
C GLU A 3 22.48 -19.44 43.37
N ASN A 4 23.17 -18.33 43.25
CA ASN A 4 22.76 -17.15 42.47
C ASN A 4 23.12 -17.43 41.00
N ASN A 5 22.12 -17.84 40.22
CA ASN A 5 22.28 -18.06 38.78
C ASN A 5 22.14 -16.71 38.06
N ALA A 6 23.26 -16.03 37.85
CA ALA A 6 23.30 -14.77 37.10
C ALA A 6 23.06 -15.05 35.62
N ASN A 7 21.96 -14.54 35.13
CA ASN A 7 21.60 -14.55 33.72
C ASN A 7 22.61 -13.67 32.93
N PRO A 8 23.24 -14.17 31.84
CA PRO A 8 24.19 -13.36 31.07
C PRO A 8 23.46 -12.21 30.38
N ALA A 9 24.08 -11.03 30.42
CA ALA A 9 23.57 -9.81 29.75
C ALA A 9 23.41 -10.05 28.25
N PRO A 10 22.37 -9.46 27.61
CA PRO A 10 22.19 -9.56 26.18
C PRO A 10 23.36 -8.85 25.44
N PRO A 11 23.78 -9.38 24.28
CA PRO A 11 24.88 -8.80 23.52
C PRO A 11 24.54 -7.38 23.06
N ASP A 12 25.49 -6.46 23.20
CA ASP A 12 25.43 -5.08 22.71
C ASP A 12 25.25 -5.08 21.18
N LEU A 13 24.05 -4.77 20.73
CA LEU A 13 23.74 -4.49 19.32
C LEU A 13 24.29 -3.10 18.97
N LYS A 14 25.51 -3.06 18.49
CA LYS A 14 26.05 -1.84 17.84
C LYS A 14 25.25 -1.56 16.57
N PRO A 15 24.75 -0.32 16.34
CA PRO A 15 24.12 0.04 15.09
C PRO A 15 25.17 0.09 13.98
N GLY A 16 25.28 -1.01 13.25
CA GLY A 16 26.11 -1.07 12.03
C GLY A 16 25.37 -0.38 10.89
N HIS A 17 25.73 0.86 10.59
CA HIS A 17 25.35 1.51 9.34
C HIS A 17 26.11 0.87 8.17
N THR A 18 25.59 -0.21 7.63
CA THR A 18 26.01 -0.71 6.31
C THR A 18 24.94 -0.31 5.30
N LYS A 19 25.30 0.62 4.40
CA LYS A 19 24.55 0.92 3.19
C LYS A 19 24.47 -0.37 2.36
N THR A 20 23.31 -1.00 2.35
CA THR A 20 23.10 -2.22 1.56
C THR A 20 22.42 -1.83 0.25
N ASP A 21 23.22 -1.50 -0.76
CA ASP A 21 22.75 -1.28 -2.14
C ASP A 21 22.19 -2.57 -2.79
N SER A 22 22.33 -3.72 -2.15
CA SER A 22 21.89 -5.04 -2.65
C SER A 22 20.42 -5.38 -2.36
N ALA A 23 19.74 -4.63 -1.50
CA ALA A 23 18.36 -4.95 -1.06
C ALA A 23 17.25 -4.49 -2.05
N SER A 24 17.61 -3.78 -3.11
CA SER A 24 16.66 -3.37 -4.15
C SER A 24 17.28 -3.44 -5.54
N CYS A 25 16.47 -3.86 -6.51
CA CYS A 25 16.84 -3.79 -7.92
C CYS A 25 15.90 -2.86 -8.68
N ARG A 26 16.30 -2.50 -9.90
CA ARG A 26 15.47 -1.67 -10.79
C ARG A 26 14.23 -2.45 -11.23
N ASP A 27 13.06 -1.78 -11.14
CA ASP A 27 11.76 -2.31 -11.57
C ASP A 27 11.19 -1.42 -12.68
N ASP A 28 11.16 -1.92 -13.90
CA ASP A 28 10.59 -1.20 -15.03
C ASP A 28 9.13 -1.62 -15.36
N ARG A 29 8.49 -2.48 -14.53
CA ARG A 29 7.14 -2.98 -14.79
C ARG A 29 6.08 -1.88 -14.79
N PHE A 30 6.11 -0.94 -13.85
CA PHE A 30 5.22 0.22 -13.86
C PHE A 30 5.45 1.11 -15.08
N LYS A 31 6.70 1.32 -15.46
CA LYS A 31 7.07 2.09 -16.67
C LYS A 31 6.54 1.40 -17.93
N THR A 32 6.65 0.08 -18.03
CA THR A 32 6.14 -0.70 -19.16
C THR A 32 4.62 -0.58 -19.26
N LEU A 33 3.89 -0.71 -18.15
CA LEU A 33 2.42 -0.61 -18.12
C LEU A 33 1.92 0.78 -18.47
N LEU A 34 2.63 1.82 -18.04
CA LEU A 34 2.23 3.21 -18.27
C LEU A 34 2.62 3.71 -19.65
N GLY A 35 3.66 3.12 -20.23
CA GLY A 35 4.30 3.57 -21.47
C GLY A 35 5.35 4.65 -21.23
N ALA A 36 6.37 4.70 -22.09
CA ALA A 36 7.55 5.54 -21.92
C ALA A 36 7.21 7.06 -21.85
N THR A 37 6.31 7.52 -22.70
CA THR A 37 5.92 8.94 -22.77
C THR A 37 5.19 9.38 -21.51
N ALA A 38 4.23 8.59 -21.02
CA ALA A 38 3.48 8.89 -19.80
C ALA A 38 4.37 8.79 -18.56
N TRP A 39 5.29 7.81 -18.54
CA TRP A 39 6.28 7.69 -17.48
C TRP A 39 7.23 8.88 -17.40
N ALA A 40 7.70 9.39 -18.54
CA ALA A 40 8.62 10.52 -18.59
C ALA A 40 8.01 11.83 -18.04
N ARG A 41 6.68 11.97 -18.08
CA ARG A 41 5.94 13.14 -17.54
C ARG A 41 5.83 13.14 -16.02
N LEU A 42 6.01 11.96 -15.38
CA LEU A 42 5.94 11.86 -13.92
C LEU A 42 7.10 12.63 -13.24
N PRO A 43 6.87 13.21 -12.06
CA PRO A 43 7.92 13.73 -11.23
C PRO A 43 9.02 12.68 -10.98
N LYS A 44 10.28 13.11 -10.96
CA LYS A 44 11.43 12.21 -10.75
C LYS A 44 11.35 11.43 -9.43
N ALA A 45 10.78 12.03 -8.39
CA ALA A 45 10.58 11.36 -7.11
C ALA A 45 9.61 10.17 -7.24
N ILE A 46 8.50 10.32 -7.96
CA ILE A 46 7.57 9.22 -8.24
C ILE A 46 8.25 8.14 -9.10
N GLN A 47 8.99 8.54 -10.15
CA GLN A 47 9.75 7.57 -10.94
C GLN A 47 10.69 6.76 -10.05
N ARG A 48 11.43 7.39 -9.13
CA ARG A 48 12.32 6.69 -8.18
C ARG A 48 11.57 5.73 -7.25
N ARG A 49 10.41 6.13 -6.70
CA ARG A 49 9.61 5.29 -5.79
C ARG A 49 9.08 4.04 -6.49
N PHE A 50 8.60 4.19 -7.74
CA PHE A 50 7.98 3.10 -8.50
C PHE A 50 8.94 2.36 -9.44
N SER A 51 10.24 2.70 -9.46
CA SER A 51 11.28 1.96 -10.18
C SER A 51 12.14 1.07 -9.28
N LYS A 52 11.74 0.87 -8.02
CA LYS A 52 12.44 0.00 -7.08
C LYS A 52 11.65 -1.29 -6.85
N ARG A 53 12.31 -2.41 -6.97
CA ARG A 53 11.84 -3.70 -6.50
C ARG A 53 12.63 -4.05 -5.24
N LEU A 54 11.92 -4.30 -4.16
CA LEU A 54 12.49 -4.84 -2.93
C LEU A 54 12.71 -6.33 -3.11
N LEU A 55 13.80 -6.85 -2.59
CA LEU A 55 14.17 -8.26 -2.68
C LEU A 55 14.43 -8.82 -1.28
N GLY A 56 14.05 -10.08 -1.09
CA GLY A 56 14.26 -10.78 0.16
C GLY A 56 13.54 -10.09 1.32
N ASP A 57 14.24 -9.91 2.43
CA ASP A 57 13.67 -9.34 3.66
C ASP A 57 13.70 -7.79 3.70
N ALA A 58 14.06 -7.15 2.60
CA ALA A 58 14.08 -5.68 2.54
C ALA A 58 12.68 -5.11 2.67
N SER A 59 12.55 -4.08 3.49
CA SER A 59 11.32 -3.35 3.73
C SER A 59 11.52 -1.86 3.46
N LEU A 60 10.52 -1.22 2.89
CA LEU A 60 10.47 0.22 2.73
C LEU A 60 9.34 0.76 3.61
N ALA A 61 9.66 1.67 4.53
CA ALA A 61 8.70 2.24 5.44
C ALA A 61 8.57 3.74 5.24
N TYR A 62 7.38 4.19 4.85
CA TYR A 62 7.03 5.61 4.77
C TYR A 62 6.31 6.04 6.03
N GLN A 63 6.73 7.15 6.64
CA GLN A 63 6.09 7.73 7.80
C GLN A 63 5.32 8.98 7.39
N GLY A 64 4.17 9.20 8.01
CA GLY A 64 3.32 10.32 7.65
C GLY A 64 2.16 10.54 8.61
N ARG A 65 1.16 11.23 8.11
CA ARG A 65 -0.05 11.59 8.88
C ARG A 65 -1.26 11.59 7.97
N VAL A 66 -2.39 11.10 8.48
CA VAL A 66 -3.69 11.28 7.83
C VAL A 66 -4.11 12.75 7.96
N THR A 67 -4.35 13.42 6.85
CA THR A 67 -4.74 14.84 6.82
C THR A 67 -6.24 15.01 6.74
N GLN A 68 -6.92 14.15 5.97
CA GLN A 68 -8.37 14.19 5.82
C GLN A 68 -8.96 12.79 5.69
N MET A 69 -10.19 12.64 6.16
CA MET A 69 -10.98 11.44 5.94
C MET A 69 -12.47 11.78 5.94
N ARG A 70 -13.13 11.46 4.85
CA ARG A 70 -14.59 11.53 4.72
C ARG A 70 -15.13 10.14 4.47
N MET A 71 -16.29 9.86 5.04
CA MET A 71 -16.92 8.57 4.90
C MET A 71 -18.42 8.73 5.13
N ASN A 72 -19.22 8.29 4.19
CA ASN A 72 -20.66 8.26 4.37
C ASN A 72 -21.10 7.00 5.15
N PRO A 73 -22.36 6.89 5.61
CA PRO A 73 -22.81 5.73 6.38
C PRO A 73 -22.65 4.39 5.65
N VAL A 74 -22.88 4.35 4.33
CA VAL A 74 -22.72 3.13 3.50
C VAL A 74 -21.25 2.73 3.42
N GLY A 75 -20.35 3.68 3.17
CA GLY A 75 -18.91 3.45 3.15
C GLY A 75 -18.40 2.94 4.51
N ARG A 76 -18.93 3.46 5.60
CA ARG A 76 -18.60 3.00 6.96
C ARG A 76 -19.04 1.56 7.19
N ALA A 77 -20.27 1.22 6.84
CA ALA A 77 -20.79 -0.14 6.95
C ALA A 77 -19.97 -1.12 6.11
N LEU A 78 -19.65 -0.73 4.86
CA LEU A 78 -18.83 -1.52 3.95
C LEU A 78 -17.43 -1.75 4.53
N ALA A 79 -16.74 -0.68 4.96
CA ALA A 79 -15.39 -0.79 5.51
C ALA A 79 -15.36 -1.68 6.76
N PHE A 80 -16.40 -1.59 7.60
CA PHE A 80 -16.55 -2.45 8.77
C PHE A 80 -16.77 -3.92 8.40
N ALA A 81 -17.66 -4.19 7.44
CA ALA A 81 -17.92 -5.56 6.96
C ALA A 81 -16.67 -6.20 6.32
N LEU A 82 -15.91 -5.42 5.53
CA LEU A 82 -14.70 -5.91 4.88
C LEU A 82 -13.53 -6.19 5.84
N ARG A 83 -13.66 -5.85 7.12
CA ARG A 83 -12.67 -6.26 8.14
C ARG A 83 -12.55 -7.79 8.22
N ALA A 84 -13.65 -8.51 8.02
CA ALA A 84 -13.63 -9.96 7.95
C ALA A 84 -12.82 -10.51 6.75
N LEU A 85 -12.61 -9.69 5.71
CA LEU A 85 -11.84 -10.04 4.51
C LEU A 85 -10.41 -9.46 4.52
N GLY A 86 -9.83 -9.17 5.69
CA GLY A 86 -8.47 -8.66 5.80
C GLY A 86 -8.37 -7.13 5.91
N ALA A 87 -9.49 -6.44 6.18
CA ALA A 87 -9.55 -4.98 6.38
C ALA A 87 -8.91 -4.16 5.24
N PRO A 88 -9.35 -4.32 3.98
CA PRO A 88 -8.70 -3.65 2.84
C PRO A 88 -9.00 -2.13 2.77
N LEU A 89 -9.91 -1.63 3.60
CA LEU A 89 -10.33 -0.22 3.62
C LEU A 89 -10.15 0.39 5.01
N PRO A 90 -9.77 1.68 5.10
CA PRO A 90 -9.78 2.40 6.36
C PRO A 90 -11.23 2.55 6.86
N PHE A 91 -11.47 2.36 8.16
CA PHE A 91 -12.81 2.37 8.75
C PHE A 91 -12.99 3.38 9.89
N ASP A 92 -11.90 3.94 10.41
CA ASP A 92 -11.93 4.81 11.58
C ASP A 92 -11.53 6.24 11.23
N ARG A 93 -12.50 7.15 11.33
CA ARG A 93 -12.35 8.58 11.05
C ARG A 93 -11.50 9.30 12.09
N THR A 94 -11.28 8.71 13.27
CA THR A 94 -10.45 9.31 14.32
C THR A 94 -8.95 9.25 14.00
N SER A 95 -8.58 8.65 12.86
CA SER A 95 -7.22 8.65 12.32
C SER A 95 -6.76 10.02 11.80
N VAL A 96 -7.67 10.96 11.52
CA VAL A 96 -7.32 12.32 11.09
C VAL A 96 -6.43 13.01 12.12
N GLY A 97 -5.32 13.58 11.65
CA GLY A 97 -4.30 14.20 12.50
C GLY A 97 -3.36 13.19 13.19
N ARG A 98 -3.58 11.87 13.03
CA ARG A 98 -2.76 10.83 13.65
C ARG A 98 -1.66 10.35 12.72
N SER A 99 -0.64 9.72 13.32
CA SER A 99 0.47 9.11 12.59
C SER A 99 -0.04 8.01 11.65
N ALA A 100 0.63 7.91 10.50
CA ALA A 100 0.42 6.86 9.54
C ALA A 100 1.77 6.26 9.15
N VAL A 101 1.82 4.94 8.95
CA VAL A 101 3.00 4.23 8.43
C VAL A 101 2.55 3.35 7.29
N VAL A 102 3.30 3.37 6.19
CA VAL A 102 3.12 2.44 5.06
C VAL A 102 4.37 1.62 4.93
N THR A 103 4.23 0.31 5.04
CA THR A 103 5.32 -0.64 4.80
C THR A 103 5.10 -1.31 3.46
N VAL A 104 6.16 -1.39 2.67
CA VAL A 104 6.18 -2.14 1.41
C VAL A 104 7.22 -3.24 1.55
N THR A 105 6.84 -4.48 1.24
CA THR A 105 7.72 -5.65 1.24
C THR A 105 7.49 -6.47 -0.02
N GLU A 106 8.41 -7.36 -0.36
CA GLU A 106 8.22 -8.26 -1.49
C GLU A 106 7.15 -9.32 -1.20
N ASP A 107 6.31 -9.61 -2.17
CA ASP A 107 5.54 -10.87 -2.27
C ASP A 107 6.39 -11.85 -3.09
N ALA A 108 7.32 -12.56 -2.43
CA ALA A 108 8.28 -13.45 -3.08
C ALA A 108 7.61 -14.55 -3.91
N ALA A 109 6.41 -15.00 -3.52
CA ALA A 109 5.68 -16.04 -4.25
C ALA A 109 5.17 -15.57 -5.61
N THR A 110 4.95 -14.28 -5.81
CA THR A 110 4.39 -13.72 -7.05
C THR A 110 5.31 -12.68 -7.71
N GLY A 111 6.39 -12.30 -7.04
CA GLY A 111 7.23 -11.16 -7.44
C GLY A 111 6.50 -9.82 -7.35
N GLY A 112 5.39 -9.78 -6.63
CA GLY A 112 4.60 -8.59 -6.33
C GLY A 112 5.09 -7.85 -5.10
N GLN A 113 4.21 -7.06 -4.51
CA GLN A 113 4.50 -6.25 -3.32
C GLN A 113 3.34 -6.30 -2.34
N TYR A 114 3.62 -6.55 -1.06
CA TYR A 114 2.68 -6.30 0.02
C TYR A 114 2.74 -4.83 0.41
N TRP A 115 1.58 -4.23 0.58
CA TRP A 115 1.39 -2.86 1.03
C TRP A 115 0.57 -2.89 2.31
N ILE A 116 1.21 -2.65 3.44
CA ILE A 116 0.57 -2.64 4.75
C ILE A 116 0.57 -1.20 5.26
N ARG A 117 -0.61 -0.67 5.53
CA ARG A 117 -0.83 0.68 6.02
C ARG A 117 -1.36 0.62 7.44
N GLN A 118 -0.70 1.34 8.33
CA GLN A 118 -1.10 1.48 9.73
C GLN A 118 -1.54 2.92 9.95
N TYR A 119 -2.74 3.11 10.45
CA TYR A 119 -3.26 4.43 10.78
C TYR A 119 -3.54 4.50 12.27
N GLY A 120 -2.93 5.46 12.97
CA GLY A 120 -3.21 5.75 14.37
C GLY A 120 -4.69 6.07 14.58
N ARG A 121 -5.19 5.82 15.78
CA ARG A 121 -6.57 6.06 16.20
C ARG A 121 -6.60 6.90 17.48
N ALA A 122 -7.76 7.48 17.80
CA ALA A 122 -7.95 8.20 19.05
C ALA A 122 -7.84 7.27 20.27
N ALA A 123 -8.27 6.01 20.12
CA ALA A 123 -8.21 4.99 21.15
C ALA A 123 -7.97 3.60 20.55
N GLY A 124 -7.31 2.72 21.30
CA GLY A 124 -7.02 1.34 20.91
C GLY A 124 -5.84 1.22 19.93
N PHE A 125 -5.67 -0.01 19.39
CA PHE A 125 -4.62 -0.31 18.43
C PHE A 125 -4.82 0.43 17.10
N PRO A 126 -3.73 0.75 16.37
CA PRO A 126 -3.83 1.29 15.01
C PRO A 126 -4.70 0.40 14.11
N GLN A 127 -5.43 1.00 13.19
CA GLN A 127 -6.09 0.23 12.16
C GLN A 127 -5.08 -0.20 11.10
N MET A 128 -5.18 -1.46 10.68
CA MET A 128 -4.34 -2.04 9.65
C MET A 128 -5.14 -2.14 8.35
N VAL A 129 -4.52 -1.75 7.23
CA VAL A 129 -5.08 -1.91 5.89
C VAL A 129 -4.03 -2.59 5.03
N GLY A 130 -4.31 -3.81 4.58
CA GLY A 130 -3.37 -4.62 3.82
C GLY A 130 -3.85 -4.94 2.41
N SER A 131 -2.92 -4.95 1.45
CA SER A 131 -3.14 -5.43 0.08
C SER A 131 -1.84 -5.92 -0.54
N SER A 132 -1.95 -6.72 -1.62
CA SER A 132 -0.81 -7.16 -2.42
C SER A 132 -0.99 -6.70 -3.86
N LYS A 133 -0.02 -5.95 -4.39
CA LYS A 133 0.04 -5.61 -5.82
C LYS A 133 0.81 -6.67 -6.58
N ARG A 134 0.21 -7.20 -7.65
CA ARG A 134 0.78 -8.24 -8.49
C ARG A 134 0.76 -7.82 -9.95
N PHE A 135 1.85 -8.10 -10.66
CA PHE A 135 1.95 -7.83 -12.09
C PHE A 135 1.38 -9.01 -12.87
N ALA A 136 0.06 -9.02 -13.02
CA ALA A 136 -0.71 -10.11 -13.61
C ALA A 136 -2.03 -9.60 -14.19
N GLY A 137 -2.79 -10.53 -14.81
CA GLY A 137 -4.14 -10.27 -15.30
C GLY A 137 -4.23 -9.48 -16.59
N PRO A 138 -5.45 -9.17 -17.03
CA PRO A 138 -5.69 -8.57 -18.35
C PRO A 138 -5.21 -7.11 -18.46
N THR A 139 -5.08 -6.40 -17.33
CA THR A 139 -4.56 -5.03 -17.28
C THR A 139 -3.06 -4.98 -16.98
N GLY A 140 -2.44 -6.14 -16.70
CA GLY A 140 -1.04 -6.26 -16.31
C GLY A 140 -0.77 -5.88 -14.85
N LEU A 141 -1.77 -5.39 -14.11
CA LEU A 141 -1.65 -5.04 -12.69
C LEU A 141 -2.93 -5.38 -11.95
N GLU A 142 -2.79 -6.07 -10.84
CA GLU A 142 -3.88 -6.47 -9.95
C GLU A 142 -3.55 -6.11 -8.50
N GLU A 143 -4.56 -5.78 -7.72
CA GLU A 143 -4.46 -5.62 -6.27
C GLU A 143 -5.32 -6.66 -5.58
N TYR A 144 -4.72 -7.49 -4.75
CA TYR A 144 -5.40 -8.51 -3.95
C TYR A 144 -5.65 -7.99 -2.54
N ILE A 145 -6.88 -8.18 -2.06
CA ILE A 145 -7.36 -7.65 -0.77
C ILE A 145 -7.68 -8.73 0.26
N GLY A 146 -7.45 -9.99 -0.09
CA GLY A 146 -7.69 -11.17 0.77
C GLY A 146 -8.68 -12.15 0.17
N PHE A 147 -8.66 -13.40 0.62
CA PHE A 147 -9.58 -14.49 0.25
C PHE A 147 -9.79 -14.69 -1.26
N GLY A 148 -8.76 -14.43 -2.06
CA GLY A 148 -8.83 -14.52 -3.51
C GLY A 148 -9.55 -13.36 -4.19
N ILE A 149 -10.06 -12.37 -3.45
CA ILE A 149 -10.67 -11.17 -4.02
C ILE A 149 -9.58 -10.24 -4.53
N GLY A 150 -9.73 -9.80 -5.76
CA GLY A 150 -8.78 -8.90 -6.41
C GLY A 150 -9.48 -7.83 -7.25
N ILE A 151 -8.68 -6.83 -7.59
CA ILE A 151 -9.07 -5.68 -8.40
C ILE A 151 -8.06 -5.55 -9.53
N SER A 152 -8.51 -5.65 -10.80
CA SER A 152 -7.68 -5.27 -11.93
C SER A 152 -7.53 -3.75 -11.95
N LEU A 153 -6.30 -3.26 -12.08
CA LEU A 153 -5.99 -1.83 -12.01
C LEU A 153 -5.48 -1.32 -13.35
N ARG A 154 -5.87 -0.09 -13.68
CA ARG A 154 -5.25 0.71 -14.75
C ARG A 154 -4.44 1.84 -14.15
N LEU A 155 -3.30 2.12 -14.77
CA LEU A 155 -2.45 3.24 -14.38
C LEU A 155 -2.82 4.49 -15.19
N LYS A 156 -2.83 5.64 -14.50
CA LYS A 156 -2.93 6.96 -15.12
C LYS A 156 -1.89 7.88 -14.50
N SER A 157 -1.18 8.63 -15.32
CA SER A 157 -0.24 9.64 -14.84
C SER A 157 -0.74 11.05 -15.13
N THR A 158 -0.32 11.99 -14.28
CA THR A 158 -0.40 13.43 -14.48
C THR A 158 0.99 14.02 -14.33
N SER A 159 1.11 15.33 -14.47
CA SER A 159 2.38 16.04 -14.18
C SER A 159 2.75 16.02 -12.69
N THR A 160 1.84 15.69 -11.79
CA THR A 160 2.04 15.69 -10.35
C THR A 160 1.94 14.32 -9.72
N GLY A 161 1.34 13.31 -10.37
CA GLY A 161 1.02 12.06 -9.70
C GLY A 161 0.80 10.84 -10.59
N LEU A 162 0.85 9.67 -9.93
CA LEU A 162 0.50 8.36 -10.47
C LEU A 162 -0.76 7.86 -9.77
N TYR A 163 -1.74 7.40 -10.55
CA TYR A 163 -3.03 6.94 -10.06
C TYR A 163 -3.28 5.50 -10.48
N PHE A 164 -3.83 4.73 -9.54
CA PHE A 164 -4.28 3.36 -9.70
C PHE A 164 -5.81 3.38 -9.72
N ILE A 165 -6.40 3.04 -10.85
CA ILE A 165 -7.84 3.12 -11.07
C ILE A 165 -8.38 1.71 -11.23
N SER A 166 -9.39 1.34 -10.45
CA SER A 166 -10.06 0.05 -10.58
C SER A 166 -10.72 -0.10 -11.95
N ASP A 167 -10.45 -1.21 -12.62
CA ASP A 167 -11.11 -1.59 -13.87
C ASP A 167 -12.22 -2.61 -13.59
N ARG A 168 -11.89 -3.67 -12.88
CA ARG A 168 -12.80 -4.79 -12.61
C ARG A 168 -12.46 -5.50 -11.31
N TYR A 169 -13.49 -5.84 -10.54
CA TYR A 169 -13.35 -6.72 -9.38
C TYR A 169 -13.51 -8.18 -9.81
N PHE A 170 -12.76 -9.08 -9.20
CA PHE A 170 -12.81 -10.50 -9.50
C PHE A 170 -12.55 -11.34 -8.24
N MET A 171 -12.93 -12.61 -8.29
CA MET A 171 -12.53 -13.64 -7.33
C MET A 171 -11.65 -14.66 -8.04
N LYS A 172 -10.48 -14.96 -7.46
CA LYS A 172 -9.57 -16.00 -7.93
C LYS A 172 -9.85 -17.30 -7.17
N LEU A 173 -10.27 -18.34 -7.92
CA LEU A 173 -10.47 -19.69 -7.42
C LEU A 173 -9.50 -20.62 -8.16
N GLY A 174 -8.42 -21.02 -7.48
CA GLY A 174 -7.32 -21.73 -8.13
C GLY A 174 -6.71 -20.90 -9.26
N GLN A 175 -6.76 -21.41 -10.49
CA GLN A 175 -6.27 -20.71 -11.69
C GLN A 175 -7.34 -19.85 -12.38
N ARG A 176 -8.61 -19.95 -11.98
CA ARG A 176 -9.70 -19.23 -12.63
C ARG A 176 -9.94 -17.87 -11.98
N ARG A 177 -10.16 -16.84 -12.84
CA ARG A 177 -10.62 -15.50 -12.44
C ARG A 177 -12.07 -15.35 -12.82
N ILE A 178 -12.93 -15.18 -11.83
CA ILE A 178 -14.36 -14.96 -12.00
C ILE A 178 -14.64 -13.49 -11.75
N SER A 179 -15.05 -12.77 -12.80
CA SER A 179 -15.42 -11.36 -12.66
C SER A 179 -16.65 -11.21 -11.76
N LEU A 180 -16.58 -10.28 -10.80
CA LEU A 180 -17.72 -9.99 -9.95
C LEU A 180 -18.73 -9.12 -10.70
N PRO A 181 -20.05 -9.41 -10.57
CA PRO A 181 -21.09 -8.56 -11.12
C PRO A 181 -21.03 -7.15 -10.53
N ARG A 182 -21.34 -6.13 -11.34
CA ARG A 182 -21.24 -4.72 -10.91
C ARG A 182 -22.05 -4.38 -9.67
N TRP A 183 -23.18 -5.04 -9.46
CA TRP A 183 -24.06 -4.80 -8.33
C TRP A 183 -23.53 -5.32 -6.98
N VAL A 184 -22.54 -6.25 -7.00
CA VAL A 184 -21.81 -6.68 -5.78
C VAL A 184 -20.56 -5.86 -5.53
N CYS A 185 -20.12 -5.07 -6.52
CA CYS A 185 -18.87 -4.31 -6.41
C CYS A 185 -19.08 -3.06 -5.55
N PRO A 186 -18.09 -2.68 -4.74
CA PRO A 186 -18.21 -1.52 -3.87
C PRO A 186 -18.15 -0.17 -4.61
N GLY A 187 -17.98 -0.19 -5.92
CA GLY A 187 -17.84 1.01 -6.75
C GLY A 187 -16.46 1.19 -7.36
N GLY A 188 -16.20 2.36 -7.92
CA GLY A 188 -14.90 2.73 -8.48
C GLY A 188 -13.92 3.10 -7.39
N LEU A 189 -12.74 2.48 -7.41
CA LEU A 189 -11.62 2.80 -6.51
C LEU A 189 -10.56 3.57 -7.28
N VAL A 190 -10.08 4.68 -6.71
CA VAL A 190 -8.91 5.43 -7.19
C VAL A 190 -7.95 5.61 -6.03
N ALA A 191 -6.71 5.13 -6.19
CA ALA A 191 -5.63 5.42 -5.28
C ALA A 191 -4.61 6.33 -5.97
N GLY A 192 -4.32 7.47 -5.39
CA GLY A 192 -3.39 8.47 -5.92
C GLY A 192 -2.10 8.51 -5.14
N HIS A 193 -1.01 8.83 -5.85
CA HIS A 193 0.30 9.06 -5.28
C HIS A 193 0.88 10.31 -5.93
N GLU A 194 0.80 11.44 -5.23
CA GLU A 194 1.15 12.77 -5.75
C GLU A 194 2.40 13.31 -5.09
N GLU A 195 3.29 13.90 -5.88
CA GLU A 195 4.49 14.56 -5.37
C GLU A 195 4.14 15.96 -4.84
N LEU A 196 4.61 16.25 -3.64
CA LEU A 196 4.46 17.57 -3.00
C LEU A 196 5.75 18.38 -2.98
N GLY A 197 6.88 17.76 -3.34
CA GLY A 197 8.21 18.35 -3.19
C GLY A 197 8.80 18.16 -1.79
N GLY A 198 10.08 18.52 -1.63
CA GLY A 198 10.75 18.42 -0.32
C GLY A 198 10.81 17.00 0.28
N GLY A 199 10.77 15.95 -0.55
CA GLY A 199 10.74 14.57 -0.06
C GLY A 199 9.38 14.16 0.51
N GLN A 200 8.33 14.92 0.25
CA GLN A 200 6.97 14.62 0.68
C GLN A 200 6.10 14.17 -0.49
N PHE A 201 5.14 13.31 -0.20
CA PHE A 201 4.11 12.91 -1.15
C PHE A 201 2.76 12.73 -0.47
N ARG A 202 1.71 12.95 -1.23
CA ARG A 202 0.32 12.72 -0.84
C ARG A 202 -0.12 11.35 -1.33
N PHE A 203 -0.75 10.59 -0.46
CA PHE A 203 -1.51 9.41 -0.81
C PHE A 203 -2.99 9.72 -0.67
N THR A 204 -3.76 9.47 -1.73
CA THR A 204 -5.23 9.62 -1.72
C THR A 204 -5.88 8.28 -1.98
N LEU A 205 -7.02 8.05 -1.35
CA LEU A 205 -7.90 6.90 -1.60
C LEU A 205 -9.32 7.43 -1.76
N GLU A 206 -9.91 7.17 -2.91
CA GLU A 206 -11.32 7.46 -3.20
C GLU A 206 -12.04 6.18 -3.56
N LEU A 207 -13.16 5.92 -2.91
CA LEU A 207 -14.11 4.87 -3.27
C LEU A 207 -15.46 5.52 -3.48
N ALA A 208 -15.98 5.45 -4.72
CA ALA A 208 -17.26 6.05 -5.10
C ALA A 208 -18.18 5.03 -5.75
N HIS A 209 -19.45 5.01 -5.32
CA HIS A 209 -20.47 4.11 -5.85
C HIS A 209 -21.49 4.89 -6.70
N PRO A 210 -21.94 4.38 -7.86
CA PRO A 210 -22.86 5.09 -8.74
C PRO A 210 -24.17 5.55 -8.07
N LEU A 211 -24.69 4.77 -7.12
CA LEU A 211 -25.95 5.05 -6.41
C LEU A 211 -25.76 5.78 -5.08
N PHE A 212 -24.60 5.57 -4.40
CA PHE A 212 -24.38 6.07 -3.03
C PHE A 212 -23.36 7.21 -2.96
N GLY A 213 -22.81 7.63 -4.11
CA GLY A 213 -21.83 8.71 -4.19
C GLY A 213 -20.47 8.34 -3.57
N GLU A 214 -19.76 9.33 -3.05
CA GLU A 214 -18.48 9.13 -2.34
C GLU A 214 -18.71 8.32 -1.08
N LEU A 215 -18.21 7.08 -1.07
CA LEU A 215 -18.29 6.19 0.09
C LEU A 215 -17.18 6.49 1.08
N ILE A 216 -15.96 6.61 0.58
CA ILE A 216 -14.73 6.84 1.37
C ILE A 216 -13.83 7.77 0.58
N TRP A 217 -13.34 8.79 1.25
CA TRP A 217 -12.22 9.61 0.82
C TRP A 217 -11.19 9.68 1.95
N GLN A 218 -9.93 9.40 1.64
CA GLN A 218 -8.83 9.56 2.57
C GLN A 218 -7.68 10.28 1.89
N ASP A 219 -7.07 11.21 2.61
CA ASP A 219 -5.85 11.92 2.25
C ASP A 219 -4.83 11.76 3.38
N ALA A 220 -3.59 11.45 3.02
CA ALA A 220 -2.48 11.32 3.96
C ALA A 220 -1.18 11.82 3.32
N VAL A 221 -0.38 12.54 4.08
CA VAL A 221 0.93 13.03 3.65
C VAL A 221 2.02 12.20 4.29
N PHE A 222 2.95 11.74 3.46
CA PHE A 222 4.09 10.90 3.86
C PHE A 222 5.39 11.55 3.45
N HIS A 223 6.47 11.15 4.13
CA HIS A 223 7.84 11.48 3.77
C HIS A 223 8.50 10.31 3.06
N ASP A 224 9.45 10.62 2.17
CA ASP A 224 10.32 9.60 1.58
C ASP A 224 11.01 8.82 2.72
N ALA A 225 11.07 7.52 2.55
CA ALA A 225 11.61 6.63 3.56
C ALA A 225 12.99 6.10 3.14
N GLU A 226 13.76 5.73 4.15
CA GLU A 226 14.95 4.90 3.98
C GLU A 226 14.56 3.42 3.91
N ILE A 227 15.32 2.64 3.14
CA ILE A 227 15.17 1.19 3.11
C ILE A 227 15.72 0.64 4.42
N VAL A 228 14.88 -0.08 5.16
CA VAL A 228 15.26 -0.73 6.42
C VAL A 228 15.35 -2.24 6.16
N GLY A 229 16.46 -2.86 6.56
CA GLY A 229 16.64 -4.32 6.54
C GLY A 229 17.34 -4.83 5.29
N GLY A 230 17.77 -6.02 5.38
CA GLY A 230 18.64 -6.83 4.57
C GLY A 230 19.65 -7.47 5.52
N LEU A 231 19.26 -8.59 6.15
CA LEU A 231 20.26 -9.36 6.89
C LEU A 231 21.32 -9.84 5.90
N PRO A 232 22.62 -9.73 6.21
CA PRO A 232 23.63 -10.37 5.39
C PRO A 232 23.38 -11.87 5.39
N SER A 233 23.27 -12.46 4.21
CA SER A 233 23.27 -13.90 3.98
C SER A 233 24.59 -14.53 4.38
#